data_06d6e07c6ce07f6ebb6e38ccabad3cd9
#
_entry.id   06d6e07c6ce07f6ebb6e38ccabad3cd9
#
_cell.length_a   1.000
_cell.length_b   1.000
_cell.length_c   1.000
_cell.angle_alpha   90.00
_cell.angle_beta   90.00
_cell.angle_gamma   90.00
#
_symmetry.space_group_name_H-M   'P 1'
#
loop_
_entity.id
_entity.type
_entity.pdbx_description
1 polymer ?
#
loop_
_entity_poly.entity_id
_entity_poly.type
_entity_poly.pdbx_seq_one_letter_code
_entity_poly.pdbx_strand_id
1 'polypeptide(L)'
;VGSASRDLPGGWLDLTAQARSPGSTLKPFIYAMAFDDGTAAPDTRIADLPKRFASYQPDNFDRMFRGDVRISDALQHSLNVPAVLALDRIGPERFAATLALAGAPPRIHGGADNQAGLALALGGAGMTARELAVIYAALGDGGRAKPLAWTIDDEERMQAARGFRLMSAESAEKVQRILKEAPTPPGRMPGRLTANAPQIAFKTGTSYGFRDAWAAGVSGDHAIVVWVGRADGAPRPGATGR
;
A
#
# COMPACT_ATOMS: atom_id res chain seq x y z
N VAL A 1 16.91 -7.32 -4.50
CA VAL A 1 16.69 -6.15 -5.36
C VAL A 1 17.17 -6.50 -6.77
N GLY A 2 16.34 -6.28 -7.79
CA GLY A 2 16.73 -6.53 -9.16
C GLY A 2 15.57 -6.47 -10.15
N SER A 3 15.92 -6.57 -11.43
CA SER A 3 14.99 -6.70 -12.54
C SER A 3 14.66 -8.16 -12.83
N ALA A 4 13.51 -8.42 -13.44
CA ALA A 4 13.11 -9.76 -13.89
C ALA A 4 14.05 -10.30 -14.98
N SER A 5 14.59 -9.43 -15.84
CA SER A 5 15.59 -9.76 -16.85
C SER A 5 16.45 -8.53 -17.17
N ARG A 6 17.75 -8.75 -17.32
CA ARG A 6 18.71 -7.71 -17.77
C ARG A 6 18.67 -7.47 -19.27
N ASP A 7 18.14 -8.42 -20.04
CA ASP A 7 18.07 -8.37 -21.50
C ASP A 7 16.91 -7.50 -22.00
N LEU A 8 15.98 -7.14 -21.12
CA LEU A 8 14.87 -6.25 -21.46
C LEU A 8 15.32 -4.78 -21.46
N PRO A 9 14.70 -3.92 -22.28
CA PRO A 9 14.96 -2.48 -22.24
C PRO A 9 14.78 -1.91 -20.84
N GLY A 10 15.82 -1.28 -20.30
CA GLY A 10 15.83 -0.77 -18.93
C GLY A 10 16.10 -1.82 -17.83
N GLY A 11 16.37 -3.08 -18.18
CA GLY A 11 16.64 -4.16 -17.24
C GLY A 11 17.88 -3.96 -16.36
N TRP A 12 18.81 -3.10 -16.78
CA TRP A 12 20.00 -2.70 -16.03
C TRP A 12 19.77 -1.54 -15.05
N LEU A 13 18.62 -0.86 -15.15
CA LEU A 13 18.32 0.28 -14.29
C LEU A 13 17.80 -0.20 -12.94
N ASP A 14 18.36 0.31 -11.86
CA ASP A 14 17.76 0.17 -10.52
C ASP A 14 16.59 1.14 -10.37
N LEU A 15 15.40 0.67 -10.68
CA LEU A 15 14.16 1.43 -10.55
C LEU A 15 13.55 1.34 -9.15
N THR A 16 14.19 0.64 -8.21
CA THR A 16 13.67 0.52 -6.84
C THR A 16 13.73 1.82 -6.05
N ALA A 17 14.60 2.75 -6.44
CA ALA A 17 14.72 4.10 -5.86
C ALA A 17 13.89 5.16 -6.61
N GLN A 18 13.25 4.79 -7.72
CA GLN A 18 12.41 5.71 -8.49
C GLN A 18 11.03 5.87 -7.85
N ALA A 19 10.64 7.12 -7.62
CA ALA A 19 9.31 7.44 -7.13
C ALA A 19 8.25 7.20 -8.22
N ARG A 20 7.24 6.43 -7.88
CA ARG A 20 6.10 6.06 -8.74
C ARG A 20 4.82 6.15 -7.93
N SER A 21 3.67 6.31 -8.60
CA SER A 21 2.39 6.26 -7.92
C SER A 21 2.17 4.87 -7.30
N PRO A 22 2.00 4.75 -5.97
CA PRO A 22 1.79 3.48 -5.30
C PRO A 22 0.37 2.93 -5.52
N GLY A 23 -0.53 3.71 -6.11
CA GLY A 23 -1.93 3.34 -6.24
C GLY A 23 -2.55 2.99 -4.88
N SER A 24 -3.24 1.87 -4.83
CA SER A 24 -3.94 1.39 -3.63
C SER A 24 -3.06 0.69 -2.59
N THR A 25 -1.73 0.62 -2.76
CA THR A 25 -0.86 -0.08 -1.80
C THR A 25 -0.79 0.59 -0.43
N LEU A 26 -1.22 1.86 -0.31
CA LEU A 26 -1.24 2.59 0.96
C LEU A 26 -2.50 2.34 1.81
N LYS A 27 -3.56 1.76 1.25
CA LYS A 27 -4.82 1.53 1.96
C LYS A 27 -4.70 0.72 3.26
N PRO A 28 -3.86 -0.33 3.34
CA PRO A 28 -3.63 -1.05 4.59
C PRO A 28 -3.23 -0.15 5.76
N PHE A 29 -2.38 0.83 5.50
CA PHE A 29 -1.83 1.75 6.51
C PHE A 29 -2.87 2.81 6.92
N ILE A 30 -3.72 3.25 6.00
CA ILE A 30 -4.86 4.14 6.30
C ILE A 30 -5.81 3.44 7.30
N TYR A 31 -6.20 2.20 7.02
CA TYR A 31 -7.08 1.46 7.92
C TYR A 31 -6.40 1.09 9.24
N ALA A 32 -5.10 0.77 9.21
CA ALA A 32 -4.35 0.52 10.44
C ALA A 32 -4.36 1.72 11.38
N MET A 33 -4.16 2.94 10.87
CA MET A 33 -4.24 4.16 11.66
C MET A 33 -5.66 4.42 12.18
N ALA A 34 -6.70 4.15 11.38
CA ALA A 34 -8.08 4.27 11.84
C ALA A 34 -8.41 3.25 12.95
N PHE A 35 -7.80 2.07 12.92
CA PHE A 35 -7.91 1.07 14.00
C PHE A 35 -7.18 1.52 15.26
N ASP A 36 -5.98 2.08 15.13
CA ASP A 36 -5.21 2.62 16.26
C ASP A 36 -5.91 3.80 16.94
N ASP A 37 -6.61 4.64 16.18
CA ASP A 37 -7.40 5.76 16.71
C ASP A 37 -8.71 5.30 17.37
N GLY A 38 -9.07 4.00 17.27
CA GLY A 38 -10.35 3.49 17.75
C GLY A 38 -11.57 4.01 16.97
N THR A 39 -11.33 4.73 15.85
CA THR A 39 -12.42 5.29 15.01
C THR A 39 -13.04 4.26 14.09
N ALA A 40 -12.40 3.11 13.96
CA ALA A 40 -12.86 1.99 13.14
C ALA A 40 -12.37 0.64 13.67
N ALA A 41 -13.03 -0.42 13.23
CA ALA A 41 -12.64 -1.82 13.40
C ALA A 41 -12.89 -2.58 12.09
N PRO A 42 -12.37 -3.81 11.90
CA PRO A 42 -12.61 -4.60 10.69
C PRO A 42 -14.09 -4.73 10.30
N ASP A 43 -14.97 -4.88 11.29
CA ASP A 43 -16.42 -5.03 11.10
C ASP A 43 -17.19 -3.71 11.03
N THR A 44 -16.53 -2.56 11.24
CA THR A 44 -17.15 -1.25 11.13
C THR A 44 -17.72 -1.06 9.74
N ARG A 45 -18.98 -0.61 9.67
CA ARG A 45 -19.65 -0.31 8.40
C ARG A 45 -19.20 1.05 7.88
N ILE A 46 -18.95 1.11 6.58
CA ILE A 46 -18.51 2.30 5.88
C ILE A 46 -19.22 2.39 4.53
N ALA A 47 -19.60 3.61 4.15
CA ALA A 47 -20.33 3.81 2.89
C ALA A 47 -19.40 3.69 1.68
N ASP A 48 -19.79 2.87 0.71
CA ASP A 48 -19.24 2.83 -0.64
C ASP A 48 -20.30 3.36 -1.61
N LEU A 49 -20.51 4.67 -1.58
CA LEU A 49 -21.50 5.40 -2.37
C LEU A 49 -20.83 6.56 -3.09
N PRO A 50 -21.39 7.05 -4.22
CA PRO A 50 -20.87 8.24 -4.86
C PRO A 50 -20.77 9.40 -3.86
N LYS A 51 -19.57 9.91 -3.66
CA LYS A 51 -19.31 11.02 -2.74
C LYS A 51 -18.33 12.00 -3.35
N ARG A 52 -18.64 13.30 -3.17
CA ARG A 52 -17.77 14.40 -3.57
C ARG A 52 -17.11 15.02 -2.35
N PHE A 53 -15.80 15.25 -2.44
CA PHE A 53 -14.98 15.93 -1.44
C PHE A 53 -14.45 17.21 -2.08
N ALA A 54 -15.11 18.35 -1.86
CA ALA A 54 -14.82 19.60 -2.55
C ALA A 54 -14.74 19.43 -4.08
N SER A 55 -13.55 19.54 -4.67
CA SER A 55 -13.29 19.31 -6.11
C SER A 55 -12.95 17.85 -6.47
N TYR A 56 -12.79 16.96 -5.47
CA TYR A 56 -12.37 15.58 -5.67
C TYR A 56 -13.53 14.60 -5.53
N GLN A 57 -13.73 13.76 -6.54
CA GLN A 57 -14.75 12.72 -6.56
C GLN A 57 -14.10 11.39 -6.93
N PRO A 58 -13.84 10.53 -5.94
CA PRO A 58 -13.28 9.20 -6.20
C PRO A 58 -14.33 8.25 -6.75
N ASP A 59 -13.95 7.47 -7.76
CA ASP A 59 -14.71 6.33 -8.27
C ASP A 59 -14.00 5.01 -7.94
N ASN A 60 -14.75 3.92 -7.78
CA ASN A 60 -14.17 2.59 -7.72
C ASN A 60 -13.58 2.18 -9.08
N PHE A 61 -12.61 1.26 -9.07
CA PHE A 61 -11.93 0.84 -10.31
C PHE A 61 -12.89 0.24 -11.35
N ASP A 62 -13.92 -0.47 -10.90
CA ASP A 62 -14.98 -1.06 -11.72
C ASP A 62 -16.18 -0.12 -11.95
N ARG A 63 -16.10 1.11 -11.43
CA ARG A 63 -17.18 2.13 -11.46
C ARG A 63 -18.48 1.68 -10.80
N MET A 64 -18.42 0.65 -9.97
CA MET A 64 -19.59 0.17 -9.23
C MET A 64 -19.45 0.52 -7.75
N PHE A 65 -20.56 0.90 -7.13
CA PHE A 65 -20.66 1.16 -5.69
C PHE A 65 -21.44 0.03 -5.03
N ARG A 66 -20.97 -0.37 -3.84
CA ARG A 66 -21.49 -1.54 -3.12
C ARG A 66 -22.38 -1.20 -1.92
N GLY A 67 -22.68 0.09 -1.76
CA GLY A 67 -23.53 0.56 -0.66
C GLY A 67 -22.78 0.54 0.67
N ASP A 68 -23.40 -0.01 1.70
CA ASP A 68 -22.82 -0.09 3.03
C ASP A 68 -22.03 -1.41 3.19
N VAL A 69 -20.71 -1.32 3.34
CA VAL A 69 -19.78 -2.44 3.39
C VAL A 69 -18.99 -2.47 4.70
N ARG A 70 -18.41 -3.61 5.08
CA ARG A 70 -17.44 -3.66 6.18
C ARG A 70 -16.09 -3.12 5.71
N ILE A 71 -15.30 -2.57 6.63
CA ILE A 71 -13.92 -2.14 6.32
C ILE A 71 -13.07 -3.31 5.83
N SER A 72 -13.23 -4.51 6.41
CA SER A 72 -12.57 -5.72 5.92
C SER A 72 -12.85 -5.97 4.44
N ASP A 73 -14.11 -5.92 4.03
CA ASP A 73 -14.53 -6.12 2.64
C ASP A 73 -13.98 -4.98 1.74
N ALA A 74 -14.04 -3.74 2.23
CA ALA A 74 -13.52 -2.58 1.50
C ALA A 74 -12.01 -2.69 1.23
N LEU A 75 -11.22 -3.19 2.19
CA LEU A 75 -9.78 -3.39 2.01
C LEU A 75 -9.48 -4.57 1.09
N GLN A 76 -10.15 -5.71 1.26
CA GLN A 76 -9.99 -6.91 0.42
C GLN A 76 -10.30 -6.63 -1.05
N HIS A 77 -11.40 -5.91 -1.31
CA HIS A 77 -11.82 -5.51 -2.66
C HIS A 77 -11.18 -4.22 -3.15
N SER A 78 -10.35 -3.58 -2.32
CA SER A 78 -9.64 -2.34 -2.68
C SER A 78 -10.57 -1.20 -3.07
N LEU A 79 -11.73 -1.07 -2.42
CA LEU A 79 -12.69 0.00 -2.70
C LEU A 79 -12.06 1.38 -2.46
N ASN A 80 -12.40 2.32 -3.30
CA ASN A 80 -11.76 3.64 -3.29
C ASN A 80 -12.45 4.60 -2.32
N VAL A 81 -13.77 4.73 -2.42
CA VAL A 81 -14.54 5.68 -1.59
C VAL A 81 -14.37 5.41 -0.10
N PRO A 82 -14.46 4.14 0.39
CA PRO A 82 -14.21 3.83 1.80
C PRO A 82 -12.81 4.22 2.27
N ALA A 83 -11.78 4.02 1.44
CA ALA A 83 -10.40 4.38 1.80
C ALA A 83 -10.21 5.90 1.89
N VAL A 84 -10.83 6.65 0.97
CA VAL A 84 -10.82 8.13 1.01
C VAL A 84 -11.56 8.64 2.24
N LEU A 85 -12.72 8.05 2.58
CA LEU A 85 -13.47 8.39 3.80
C LEU A 85 -12.66 8.11 5.08
N ALA A 86 -11.94 7.00 5.12
CA ALA A 86 -11.07 6.68 6.25
C ALA A 86 -9.91 7.68 6.35
N LEU A 87 -9.28 8.03 5.22
CA LEU A 87 -8.21 9.03 5.17
C LEU A 87 -8.69 10.43 5.58
N ASP A 88 -9.88 10.83 5.15
CA ASP A 88 -10.51 12.09 5.53
C ASP A 88 -10.67 12.21 7.06
N ARG A 89 -11.05 11.11 7.72
CA ARG A 89 -11.23 11.05 9.18
C ARG A 89 -9.91 11.10 9.96
N ILE A 90 -8.87 10.40 9.51
CA ILE A 90 -7.56 10.39 10.19
C ILE A 90 -6.71 11.63 9.87
N GLY A 91 -7.03 12.36 8.81
CA GLY A 91 -6.30 13.52 8.31
C GLY A 91 -5.16 13.13 7.35
N PRO A 92 -5.21 13.57 6.09
CA PRO A 92 -4.20 13.24 5.08
C PRO A 92 -2.80 13.75 5.43
N GLU A 93 -2.68 14.93 6.04
CA GLU A 93 -1.41 15.50 6.48
C GLU A 93 -0.77 14.66 7.59
N ARG A 94 -1.58 14.23 8.57
CA ARG A 94 -1.14 13.34 9.64
C ARG A 94 -0.67 12.01 9.08
N PHE A 95 -1.40 11.45 8.12
CA PHE A 95 -1.02 10.20 7.45
C PHE A 95 0.32 10.35 6.71
N ALA A 96 0.49 11.41 5.92
CA ALA A 96 1.72 11.69 5.21
C ALA A 96 2.92 11.89 6.16
N ALA A 97 2.74 12.65 7.25
CA ALA A 97 3.75 12.86 8.27
C ALA A 97 4.16 11.55 8.97
N THR A 98 3.18 10.69 9.27
CA THR A 98 3.43 9.37 9.89
C THR A 98 4.25 8.48 8.96
N LEU A 99 3.93 8.44 7.67
CA LEU A 99 4.73 7.71 6.68
C LEU A 99 6.15 8.27 6.57
N ALA A 100 6.31 9.59 6.58
CA ALA A 100 7.63 10.22 6.52
C ALA A 100 8.49 9.86 7.74
N LEU A 101 7.93 9.88 8.95
CA LEU A 101 8.60 9.45 10.18
C LEU A 101 8.97 7.96 10.16
N ALA A 102 8.19 7.14 9.45
CA ALA A 102 8.48 5.72 9.23
C ALA A 102 9.58 5.48 8.17
N GLY A 103 10.14 6.53 7.57
CA GLY A 103 11.15 6.42 6.51
C GLY A 103 10.60 6.23 5.10
N ALA A 104 9.30 6.51 4.90
CA ALA A 104 8.62 6.37 3.61
C ALA A 104 7.88 7.67 3.22
N PRO A 105 8.58 8.81 3.04
CA PRO A 105 7.97 10.11 2.77
C PRO A 105 7.25 10.12 1.42
N PRO A 106 5.93 10.35 1.37
CA PRO A 106 5.20 10.49 0.12
C PRO A 106 5.58 11.79 -0.59
N ARG A 107 5.94 11.70 -1.87
CA ARG A 107 6.26 12.86 -2.72
C ARG A 107 4.99 13.35 -3.38
N ILE A 108 4.40 14.38 -2.81
CA ILE A 108 3.16 14.96 -3.31
C ILE A 108 3.48 15.91 -4.45
N HIS A 109 2.90 15.65 -5.62
CA HIS A 109 3.07 16.49 -6.79
C HIS A 109 1.84 17.43 -6.86
N GLY A 110 2.06 18.72 -6.83
CA GLY A 110 1.02 19.72 -7.08
C GLY A 110 1.19 20.97 -6.24
N GLY A 111 0.96 22.12 -6.88
CA GLY A 111 0.76 23.48 -6.37
C GLY A 111 1.60 24.02 -5.21
N ALA A 112 1.53 25.31 -4.99
CA ALA A 112 2.31 26.03 -3.96
C ALA A 112 2.06 25.54 -2.52
N ASP A 113 1.02 24.75 -2.29
CA ASP A 113 0.60 24.36 -0.92
C ASP A 113 1.04 22.96 -0.50
N ASN A 114 1.65 22.16 -1.38
CA ASN A 114 2.21 20.80 -1.10
C ASN A 114 1.41 19.97 -0.06
N GLN A 115 0.11 20.22 0.06
CA GLN A 115 -0.72 19.55 1.06
C GLN A 115 -1.06 18.14 0.60
N ALA A 116 -0.93 17.19 1.53
CA ALA A 116 -1.37 15.82 1.31
C ALA A 116 -2.90 15.78 1.19
N GLY A 117 -3.38 15.76 -0.05
CA GLY A 117 -4.80 15.68 -0.34
C GLY A 117 -5.35 14.26 -0.17
N LEU A 118 -6.66 14.11 -0.22
CA LEU A 118 -7.36 12.82 -0.14
C LEU A 118 -6.99 11.86 -1.28
N ALA A 119 -6.45 12.40 -2.40
CA ALA A 119 -5.91 11.58 -3.49
C ALA A 119 -4.76 10.66 -3.06
N LEU A 120 -4.10 10.93 -1.93
CA LEU A 120 -3.05 10.08 -1.35
C LEU A 120 -3.56 8.65 -1.09
N ALA A 121 -4.84 8.47 -0.72
CA ALA A 121 -5.47 7.16 -0.57
C ALA A 121 -5.45 6.30 -1.85
N LEU A 122 -5.34 6.93 -3.01
CA LEU A 122 -5.39 6.31 -4.32
C LEU A 122 -4.07 6.43 -5.10
N GLY A 123 -3.01 6.83 -4.42
CA GLY A 123 -1.68 6.97 -5.01
C GLY A 123 -1.38 8.35 -5.58
N GLY A 124 -2.03 9.41 -5.09
CA GLY A 124 -1.78 10.80 -5.46
C GLY A 124 -0.41 11.36 -5.00
N ALA A 125 0.53 10.48 -4.67
CA ALA A 125 1.91 10.84 -4.32
C ALA A 125 2.88 9.81 -4.91
N GLY A 126 4.13 10.20 -5.12
CA GLY A 126 5.19 9.30 -5.55
C GLY A 126 5.82 8.58 -4.35
N MET A 127 5.99 7.26 -4.46
CA MET A 127 6.75 6.44 -3.51
C MET A 127 7.66 5.48 -4.24
N THR A 128 8.76 5.09 -3.62
CA THR A 128 9.71 4.12 -4.15
C THR A 128 9.37 2.71 -3.71
N ALA A 129 9.82 1.70 -4.45
CA ALA A 129 9.69 0.30 -4.02
C ALA A 129 10.39 0.05 -2.68
N ARG A 130 11.51 0.74 -2.42
CA ARG A 130 12.27 0.67 -1.16
C ARG A 130 11.44 1.17 0.02
N GLU A 131 10.77 2.31 -0.13
CA GLU A 131 9.88 2.89 0.90
C GLU A 131 8.66 2.00 1.15
N LEU A 132 8.07 1.46 0.10
CA LEU A 132 7.01 0.47 0.25
C LEU A 132 7.51 -0.77 1.00
N ALA A 133 8.72 -1.26 0.72
CA ALA A 133 9.30 -2.39 1.44
C ALA A 133 9.46 -2.09 2.94
N VAL A 134 9.89 -0.88 3.32
CA VAL A 134 9.99 -0.45 4.73
C VAL A 134 8.64 -0.52 5.45
N ILE A 135 7.60 0.06 4.89
CA ILE A 135 6.29 0.08 5.57
C ILE A 135 5.60 -1.29 5.55
N TYR A 136 5.79 -2.11 4.50
CA TYR A 136 5.29 -3.48 4.49
C TYR A 136 6.10 -4.38 5.45
N ALA A 137 7.41 -4.19 5.59
CA ALA A 137 8.19 -4.85 6.63
C ALA A 137 7.66 -4.48 8.03
N ALA A 138 7.31 -3.20 8.25
CA ALA A 138 6.68 -2.76 9.49
C ALA A 138 5.35 -3.48 9.74
N LEU A 139 4.54 -3.69 8.70
CA LEU A 139 3.30 -4.47 8.82
C LEU A 139 3.58 -5.90 9.29
N GLY A 140 4.68 -6.53 8.86
CA GLY A 140 5.13 -7.86 9.30
C GLY A 140 5.79 -7.88 10.68
N ASP A 141 6.44 -6.77 11.09
CA ASP A 141 7.19 -6.63 12.36
C ASP A 141 6.37 -5.90 13.43
N GLY A 142 5.12 -6.29 13.63
CA GLY A 142 4.27 -5.74 14.70
C GLY A 142 4.09 -4.21 14.65
N GLY A 143 4.14 -3.62 13.46
CA GLY A 143 3.93 -2.21 13.23
C GLY A 143 5.18 -1.33 13.38
N ARG A 144 6.38 -1.90 13.49
CA ARG A 144 7.63 -1.15 13.64
C ARG A 144 8.38 -1.00 12.32
N ALA A 145 8.48 0.23 11.84
CA ALA A 145 9.29 0.57 10.68
C ALA A 145 10.76 0.72 11.08
N LYS A 146 11.62 0.02 10.37
CA LYS A 146 13.08 0.14 10.47
C LYS A 146 13.63 0.52 9.11
N PRO A 147 14.71 1.30 9.05
CA PRO A 147 15.36 1.61 7.78
C PRO A 147 15.87 0.34 7.09
N LEU A 148 16.14 0.39 5.79
CA LEU A 148 16.75 -0.73 5.06
C LEU A 148 18.23 -0.84 5.42
N ALA A 149 18.69 -2.06 5.72
CA ALA A 149 20.09 -2.41 5.81
C ALA A 149 20.61 -2.86 4.44
N TRP A 150 21.77 -2.37 4.04
CA TRP A 150 22.42 -2.75 2.79
C TRP A 150 23.71 -3.53 3.01
N THR A 151 24.27 -3.45 4.22
CA THR A 151 25.47 -4.14 4.66
C THR A 151 25.22 -4.82 5.99
N ILE A 152 26.11 -5.75 6.38
CA ILE A 152 26.06 -6.41 7.69
C ILE A 152 26.23 -5.37 8.82
N ASP A 153 27.12 -4.41 8.65
CA ASP A 153 27.31 -3.34 9.64
C ASP A 153 26.07 -2.46 9.81
N ASP A 154 25.31 -2.24 8.74
CA ASP A 154 24.03 -1.55 8.82
C ASP A 154 23.01 -2.39 9.59
N GLU A 155 22.99 -3.72 9.36
CA GLU A 155 22.08 -4.63 10.05
C GLU A 155 22.29 -4.60 11.56
N GLU A 156 23.54 -4.67 12.04
CA GLU A 156 23.87 -4.59 13.46
C GLU A 156 23.39 -3.28 14.10
N ARG A 157 23.61 -2.15 13.42
CA ARG A 157 23.12 -0.83 13.86
C ARG A 157 21.61 -0.78 13.92
N MET A 158 20.94 -1.42 12.97
CA MET A 158 19.47 -1.41 12.87
C MET A 158 18.79 -2.36 13.85
N GLN A 159 19.44 -3.48 14.19
CA GLN A 159 18.97 -4.36 15.27
C GLN A 159 18.95 -3.62 16.61
N ALA A 160 19.93 -2.73 16.84
CA ALA A 160 19.99 -1.84 18.01
C ALA A 160 18.96 -0.71 17.95
N ALA A 161 18.48 -0.32 16.77
CA ALA A 161 17.53 0.76 16.61
C ALA A 161 16.11 0.30 17.00
N ARG A 162 15.43 1.09 17.85
CA ARG A 162 14.06 0.79 18.28
C ARG A 162 13.03 0.87 17.15
N GLY A 163 13.37 1.45 16.00
CA GLY A 163 12.47 1.72 14.89
C GLY A 163 11.33 2.70 15.25
N PHE A 164 10.63 3.19 14.24
CA PHE A 164 9.46 4.05 14.42
C PHE A 164 8.18 3.20 14.47
N ARG A 165 7.28 3.47 15.41
CA ARG A 165 5.98 2.80 15.48
C ARG A 165 5.03 3.42 14.46
N LEU A 166 4.87 2.76 13.31
CA LEU A 166 3.95 3.16 12.26
C LEU A 166 2.48 2.84 12.63
N MET A 167 2.26 1.72 13.32
CA MET A 167 0.97 1.27 13.83
C MET A 167 1.17 0.38 15.06
N SER A 168 0.10 0.09 15.79
CA SER A 168 0.15 -0.91 16.87
C SER A 168 0.31 -2.33 16.32
N ALA A 169 0.82 -3.25 17.13
CA ALA A 169 0.91 -4.66 16.77
C ALA A 169 -0.48 -5.27 16.51
N GLU A 170 -1.47 -4.84 17.30
CA GLU A 170 -2.86 -5.28 17.14
C GLU A 170 -3.45 -4.84 15.80
N SER A 171 -3.24 -3.58 15.39
CA SER A 171 -3.71 -3.07 14.09
C SER A 171 -2.96 -3.72 12.92
N ALA A 172 -1.65 -3.97 13.07
CA ALA A 172 -0.88 -4.71 12.08
C ALA A 172 -1.44 -6.13 11.87
N GLU A 173 -1.76 -6.85 12.97
CA GLU A 173 -2.35 -8.19 12.90
C GLU A 173 -3.75 -8.16 12.26
N LYS A 174 -4.62 -7.21 12.65
CA LYS A 174 -5.94 -7.04 12.03
C LYS A 174 -5.83 -6.85 10.51
N VAL A 175 -4.95 -5.95 10.07
CA VAL A 175 -4.73 -5.68 8.64
C VAL A 175 -4.17 -6.90 7.92
N GLN A 176 -3.17 -7.59 8.49
CA GLN A 176 -2.64 -8.82 7.88
C GLN A 176 -3.72 -9.89 7.72
N ARG A 177 -4.59 -10.10 8.74
CA ARG A 177 -5.69 -11.06 8.69
C ARG A 177 -6.63 -10.74 7.54
N ILE A 178 -7.06 -9.48 7.39
CA ILE A 178 -7.90 -9.03 6.30
C ILE A 178 -7.25 -9.29 4.93
N LEU A 179 -5.96 -8.98 4.79
CA LEU A 179 -5.25 -9.12 3.52
C LEU A 179 -5.00 -10.59 3.13
N LYS A 180 -4.81 -11.49 4.10
CA LYS A 180 -4.68 -12.94 3.84
C LYS A 180 -5.95 -13.55 3.24
N GLU A 181 -7.09 -12.95 3.52
CA GLU A 181 -8.40 -13.36 3.00
C GLU A 181 -8.78 -12.64 1.69
N ALA A 182 -7.92 -11.76 1.17
CA ALA A 182 -8.19 -11.04 -0.06
C ALA A 182 -8.42 -12.00 -1.25
N PRO A 183 -9.33 -11.66 -2.18
CA PRO A 183 -9.61 -12.50 -3.34
C PRO A 183 -8.35 -12.79 -4.15
N THR A 184 -8.15 -14.05 -4.46
CA THR A 184 -7.05 -14.51 -5.32
C THR A 184 -7.21 -13.93 -6.73
N PRO A 185 -6.11 -13.55 -7.39
CA PRO A 185 -6.17 -13.09 -8.77
C PRO A 185 -6.83 -14.13 -9.70
N PRO A 186 -7.57 -13.70 -10.73
CA PRO A 186 -8.19 -14.61 -11.69
C PRO A 186 -7.19 -15.61 -12.28
N GLY A 187 -7.59 -16.86 -12.42
CA GLY A 187 -6.73 -17.92 -12.97
C GLY A 187 -5.70 -18.50 -12.00
N ARG A 188 -5.70 -18.07 -10.73
CA ARG A 188 -4.84 -18.62 -9.68
C ARG A 188 -5.66 -19.40 -8.66
N MET A 189 -5.12 -20.54 -8.22
CA MET A 189 -5.70 -21.29 -7.12
C MET A 189 -5.47 -20.53 -5.81
N PRO A 190 -6.49 -20.37 -4.95
CA PRO A 190 -6.29 -19.78 -3.63
C PRO A 190 -5.22 -20.54 -2.83
N GLY A 191 -4.29 -19.81 -2.21
CA GLY A 191 -3.20 -20.41 -1.42
C GLY A 191 -3.70 -21.38 -0.34
N ARG A 192 -4.88 -21.09 0.27
CA ARG A 192 -5.53 -21.97 1.25
C ARG A 192 -5.92 -23.36 0.70
N LEU A 193 -6.03 -23.50 -0.64
CA LEU A 193 -6.34 -24.78 -1.30
C LEU A 193 -5.08 -25.45 -1.84
N THR A 194 -3.91 -24.85 -1.69
CA THR A 194 -2.64 -25.38 -2.14
C THR A 194 -1.85 -25.88 -0.91
N ALA A 195 -1.55 -27.16 -0.86
CA ALA A 195 -0.78 -27.74 0.25
C ALA A 195 0.57 -27.00 0.37
N ASN A 196 0.91 -26.58 1.60
CA ASN A 196 2.15 -25.89 1.93
C ASN A 196 2.37 -24.51 1.26
N ALA A 197 1.33 -23.91 0.63
CA ALA A 197 1.47 -22.57 0.11
C ALA A 197 1.59 -21.54 1.26
N PRO A 198 2.56 -20.61 1.19
CA PRO A 198 2.68 -19.59 2.21
C PRO A 198 1.44 -18.68 2.22
N GLN A 199 1.00 -18.34 3.42
CA GLN A 199 -0.09 -17.36 3.61
C GLN A 199 0.48 -15.96 3.44
N ILE A 200 0.13 -15.28 2.37
CA ILE A 200 0.64 -13.95 2.05
C ILE A 200 -0.43 -12.90 2.35
N ALA A 201 -0.14 -11.98 3.24
CA ALA A 201 -0.92 -10.76 3.40
C ALA A 201 -0.47 -9.75 2.35
N PHE A 202 -1.22 -9.56 1.28
CA PHE A 202 -0.80 -8.72 0.15
C PHE A 202 -1.82 -7.67 -0.23
N LYS A 203 -1.34 -6.58 -0.82
CA LYS A 203 -2.15 -5.54 -1.42
C LYS A 203 -1.62 -5.19 -2.80
N THR A 204 -2.53 -5.12 -3.76
CA THR A 204 -2.22 -4.64 -5.10
C THR A 204 -2.45 -3.14 -5.21
N GLY A 205 -1.69 -2.51 -6.10
CA GLY A 205 -1.86 -1.12 -6.50
C GLY A 205 -1.80 -1.00 -8.01
N THR A 206 -2.58 -0.09 -8.56
CA THR A 206 -2.53 0.28 -9.97
C THR A 206 -2.65 1.79 -10.03
N SER A 207 -1.70 2.45 -10.70
CA SER A 207 -1.74 3.89 -10.87
C SER A 207 -2.77 4.30 -11.93
N TYR A 208 -3.21 5.54 -11.84
CA TYR A 208 -4.06 6.11 -12.88
C TYR A 208 -3.38 6.04 -14.25
N GLY A 209 -4.12 5.59 -15.27
CA GLY A 209 -3.60 5.41 -16.62
C GLY A 209 -2.71 4.17 -16.81
N PHE A 210 -2.73 3.20 -15.90
CA PHE A 210 -2.00 1.91 -16.02
C PHE A 210 -0.49 2.07 -16.25
N ARG A 211 0.14 3.06 -15.60
CA ARG A 211 1.59 3.29 -15.70
C ARG A 211 2.38 2.40 -14.76
N ASP A 212 1.81 2.15 -13.58
CA ASP A 212 2.44 1.40 -12.49
C ASP A 212 1.49 0.32 -11.99
N ALA A 213 1.95 -0.89 -11.96
CA ALA A 213 1.26 -2.04 -11.36
C ALA A 213 2.11 -2.57 -10.20
N TRP A 214 1.51 -2.68 -9.03
CA TRP A 214 2.17 -3.06 -7.79
C TRP A 214 1.54 -4.27 -7.15
N ALA A 215 2.37 -5.10 -6.56
CA ALA A 215 1.99 -6.06 -5.53
C ALA A 215 2.97 -5.93 -4.38
N ALA A 216 2.47 -5.66 -3.18
CA ALA A 216 3.28 -5.57 -1.98
C ALA A 216 2.65 -6.40 -0.88
N GLY A 217 3.44 -7.14 -0.10
CA GLY A 217 2.91 -8.03 0.92
C GLY A 217 3.98 -8.56 1.85
N VAL A 218 3.49 -9.30 2.86
CA VAL A 218 4.31 -9.96 3.88
C VAL A 218 3.91 -11.41 4.06
N SER A 219 4.89 -12.26 4.31
CA SER A 219 4.71 -13.66 4.65
C SER A 219 5.89 -14.16 5.48
N GLY A 220 5.64 -14.66 6.69
CA GLY A 220 6.71 -14.97 7.64
C GLY A 220 7.61 -13.74 7.84
N ASP A 221 8.91 -13.94 7.73
CA ASP A 221 9.93 -12.90 7.94
C ASP A 221 10.27 -12.11 6.67
N HIS A 222 9.44 -12.21 5.63
CA HIS A 222 9.70 -11.58 4.34
C HIS A 222 8.67 -10.50 4.02
N ALA A 223 9.17 -9.33 3.61
CA ALA A 223 8.39 -8.30 2.91
C ALA A 223 8.79 -8.28 1.44
N ILE A 224 7.81 -8.36 0.55
CA ILE A 224 8.02 -8.47 -0.89
C ILE A 224 7.28 -7.32 -1.57
N VAL A 225 7.99 -6.58 -2.42
CA VAL A 225 7.40 -5.53 -3.26
C VAL A 225 7.79 -5.79 -4.71
N VAL A 226 6.79 -5.90 -5.55
CA VAL A 226 6.95 -6.10 -6.99
C VAL A 226 6.32 -4.91 -7.71
N TRP A 227 7.07 -4.33 -8.62
CA TRP A 227 6.59 -3.31 -9.55
C TRP A 227 6.72 -3.79 -10.98
N VAL A 228 5.69 -3.56 -11.76
CA VAL A 228 5.65 -3.81 -13.20
C VAL A 228 5.22 -2.53 -13.90
N GLY A 229 6.09 -2.03 -14.78
CA GLY A 229 5.88 -0.77 -15.47
C GLY A 229 6.96 -0.55 -16.54
N ARG A 230 6.97 0.62 -17.10
CA ARG A 230 8.00 1.06 -18.05
C ARG A 230 8.95 2.05 -17.39
N ALA A 231 10.25 1.95 -17.69
CA ALA A 231 11.24 2.86 -17.14
C ALA A 231 10.95 4.32 -17.51
N ASP A 232 10.42 4.55 -18.72
CA ASP A 232 10.01 5.85 -19.26
C ASP A 232 8.67 6.37 -18.68
N GLY A 233 7.97 5.57 -17.88
CA GLY A 233 6.68 5.93 -17.29
C GLY A 233 5.51 5.89 -18.27
N ALA A 234 5.69 5.37 -19.48
CA ALA A 234 4.59 5.24 -20.43
C ALA A 234 3.54 4.22 -19.96
N PRO A 235 2.25 4.41 -20.31
CA PRO A 235 1.18 3.49 -19.94
C PRO A 235 1.40 2.08 -20.49
N ARG A 236 0.91 1.09 -19.72
CA ARG A 236 0.75 -0.31 -20.15
C ARG A 236 -0.72 -0.70 -20.01
N PRO A 237 -1.56 -0.41 -21.02
CA PRO A 237 -2.99 -0.69 -20.92
C PRO A 237 -3.26 -2.14 -20.53
N GLY A 238 -4.14 -2.37 -19.54
CA GLY A 238 -4.47 -3.69 -19.01
C GLY A 238 -3.51 -4.24 -17.96
N ALA A 239 -2.35 -3.60 -17.71
CA ALA A 239 -1.47 -4.01 -16.63
C ALA A 239 -2.05 -3.56 -15.26
N THR A 240 -2.34 -4.52 -14.41
CA THR A 240 -2.81 -4.29 -13.03
C THR A 240 -1.90 -5.02 -12.05
N GLY A 241 -1.97 -4.65 -10.77
CA GLY A 241 -1.23 -5.33 -9.71
C GLY A 241 -1.75 -6.74 -9.37
N ARG A 242 -2.76 -7.23 -10.09
CA ARG A 242 -3.37 -8.57 -9.92
C ARG A 242 -2.76 -9.60 -10.84
#